data_dcb5e360c89e169049429dbc8c06628f
#
_entry.id   dcb5e360c89e169049429dbc8c06628f
#
_cell.length_a   1.000
_cell.length_b   1.000
_cell.length_c   1.000
_cell.angle_alpha   90.00
_cell.angle_beta   90.00
_cell.angle_gamma   90.00
#
_symmetry.space_group_name_H-M   'P 1'
#
loop_
_entity.id
_entity.type
_entity.pdbx_description
1 polymer ?
#
loop_
_entity_poly.entity_id
_entity_poly.type
_entity_poly.pdbx_seq_one_letter_code
_entity_poly.pdbx_strand_id
1 'polypeptide(L)'
;GEVLIEKHHLERERLLSPLEVTLPEGDYKVVAVGNALTETIIGKEDSYKGSSVSRPELMEKDGRASGTFDRLYLRETDITSKVMNESRDVVRLYSQHVKIHAVVLSDDDNNSQTWFEQNKEAGFRLTMESLSARFYLSGQRAGETSFDLPFIAGEENDRFVLDFNTLRFDDKDPLMIRLMQGDKVLCTVNVAQYIAQYPEQIRITGRQEAVLPLFFRQNPLSLSISVKPWEAVDVVPITD
;
A
#
# COMPACT_ATOMS: atom_id res chain seq x y z
N GLY A 1 -11.03 30.27 -3.42
CA GLY A 1 -10.72 28.98 -4.03
C GLY A 1 -9.26 28.71 -3.94
N GLU A 2 -8.91 27.48 -3.66
CA GLU A 2 -7.51 27.02 -3.63
C GLU A 2 -7.06 26.80 -5.07
N VAL A 3 -6.01 27.47 -5.50
CA VAL A 3 -5.46 27.38 -6.85
C VAL A 3 -4.02 26.87 -6.75
N LEU A 4 -3.63 25.97 -7.65
CA LEU A 4 -2.25 25.57 -7.82
C LEU A 4 -1.42 26.76 -8.29
N ILE A 5 -0.39 27.14 -7.50
CA ILE A 5 0.49 28.27 -7.82
C ILE A 5 1.74 27.77 -8.53
N GLU A 6 2.33 26.68 -8.01
CA GLU A 6 3.59 26.18 -8.53
C GLU A 6 3.68 24.67 -8.32
N LYS A 7 4.32 23.96 -9.26
CA LYS A 7 4.55 22.53 -9.20
C LYS A 7 5.99 22.20 -9.57
N HIS A 8 6.66 21.42 -8.74
CA HIS A 8 8.03 20.96 -8.96
C HIS A 8 8.07 19.44 -9.07
N HIS A 9 8.82 18.93 -10.03
CA HIS A 9 9.23 17.53 -10.09
C HIS A 9 10.69 17.43 -9.66
N LEU A 10 10.94 16.64 -8.61
CA LEU A 10 12.27 16.46 -8.05
C LEU A 10 12.79 15.07 -8.39
N GLU A 11 13.93 15.03 -9.05
CA GLU A 11 14.70 13.80 -9.26
C GLU A 11 15.27 13.30 -7.92
N ARG A 12 15.53 11.98 -7.85
CA ARG A 12 16.02 11.34 -6.63
C ARG A 12 17.29 12.00 -6.05
N GLU A 13 18.21 12.40 -6.92
CA GLU A 13 19.47 13.04 -6.56
C GLU A 13 19.29 14.42 -5.91
N ARG A 14 18.14 15.04 -6.11
CA ARG A 14 17.79 16.37 -5.56
C ARG A 14 16.96 16.31 -4.29
N LEU A 15 16.56 15.13 -3.81
CA LEU A 15 15.68 15.00 -2.63
C LEU A 15 16.32 15.53 -1.34
N LEU A 16 17.65 15.52 -1.26
CA LEU A 16 18.40 16.05 -0.12
C LEU A 16 18.82 17.52 -0.31
N SER A 17 18.53 18.11 -1.46
CA SER A 17 18.84 19.52 -1.73
C SER A 17 17.64 20.39 -1.38
N PRO A 18 17.86 21.60 -0.80
CA PRO A 18 16.77 22.53 -0.57
C PRO A 18 16.08 22.91 -1.90
N LEU A 19 14.75 22.94 -1.90
CA LEU A 19 13.96 23.56 -2.94
C LEU A 19 13.67 25.00 -2.51
N GLU A 20 14.12 25.97 -3.28
CA GLU A 20 13.85 27.37 -3.06
C GLU A 20 12.63 27.80 -3.87
N VAL A 21 11.65 28.40 -3.20
CA VAL A 21 10.40 28.87 -3.81
C VAL A 21 10.17 30.29 -3.33
N THR A 22 9.88 31.20 -4.27
CA THR A 22 9.53 32.60 -3.95
C THR A 22 8.01 32.75 -4.03
N LEU A 23 7.39 33.04 -2.89
CA LEU A 23 5.94 33.19 -2.78
C LEU A 23 5.58 34.63 -2.37
N PRO A 24 4.51 35.23 -2.91
CA PRO A 24 3.91 36.42 -2.37
C PRO A 24 3.57 36.27 -0.89
N GLU A 25 3.29 37.37 -0.20
CA GLU A 25 2.77 37.33 1.16
C GLU A 25 1.43 36.61 1.20
N GLY A 26 1.26 35.64 2.12
CA GLY A 26 0.04 34.87 2.25
C GLY A 26 0.22 33.51 2.93
N ASP A 27 -0.89 32.81 3.07
CA ASP A 27 -0.93 31.46 3.59
C ASP A 27 -1.04 30.46 2.45
N TYR A 28 -0.21 29.43 2.50
CA TYR A 28 -0.06 28.42 1.46
C TYR A 28 -0.10 27.02 2.05
N LYS A 29 -0.53 26.10 1.23
CA LYS A 29 -0.48 24.68 1.49
C LYS A 29 0.53 24.02 0.56
N VAL A 30 1.53 23.39 1.14
CA VAL A 30 2.51 22.57 0.41
C VAL A 30 2.09 21.12 0.50
N VAL A 31 1.97 20.46 -0.64
CA VAL A 31 1.72 19.04 -0.74
C VAL A 31 2.92 18.40 -1.43
N ALA A 32 3.58 17.50 -0.74
CA ALA A 32 4.66 16.70 -1.29
C ALA A 32 4.21 15.25 -1.48
N VAL A 33 4.40 14.74 -2.69
CA VAL A 33 4.07 13.35 -3.06
C VAL A 33 5.37 12.66 -3.47
N GLY A 34 5.68 11.55 -2.82
CA GLY A 34 6.85 10.74 -3.11
C GLY A 34 6.48 9.39 -3.69
N ASN A 35 7.31 8.88 -4.60
CA ASN A 35 7.15 7.59 -5.26
C ASN A 35 5.83 7.40 -6.04
N ALA A 36 5.23 8.45 -6.56
CA ALA A 36 4.20 8.35 -7.58
C ALA A 36 4.90 8.07 -8.93
N LEU A 37 5.14 6.80 -9.22
CA LEU A 37 5.89 6.33 -10.38
C LEU A 37 4.94 5.87 -11.50
N THR A 38 5.13 4.64 -11.99
CA THR A 38 4.39 4.11 -13.13
C THR A 38 2.99 3.61 -12.79
N GLU A 39 2.82 3.15 -11.56
CA GLU A 39 1.58 2.53 -11.08
C GLU A 39 0.64 3.53 -10.39
N THR A 40 1.05 4.79 -10.33
CA THR A 40 0.28 5.85 -9.65
C THR A 40 0.24 7.10 -10.49
N ILE A 41 -0.95 7.66 -10.68
CA ILE A 41 -1.15 8.95 -11.31
C ILE A 41 -1.73 9.96 -10.33
N ILE A 42 -1.38 11.23 -10.55
CA ILE A 42 -1.97 12.36 -9.84
C ILE A 42 -2.97 13.01 -10.81
N GLY A 43 -4.25 12.95 -10.43
CA GLY A 43 -5.33 13.51 -11.26
C GLY A 43 -5.84 14.86 -10.76
N LYS A 44 -6.36 15.68 -11.66
CA LYS A 44 -6.95 17.01 -11.38
C LYS A 44 -6.04 17.94 -10.60
N GLU A 45 -4.88 18.23 -11.13
CA GLU A 45 -3.84 19.03 -10.48
C GLU A 45 -4.15 20.53 -10.36
N ASP A 46 -5.32 20.96 -10.76
CA ASP A 46 -5.76 22.36 -10.79
C ASP A 46 -6.29 22.87 -9.44
N SER A 47 -6.60 21.97 -8.51
CA SER A 47 -7.04 22.33 -7.17
C SER A 47 -6.63 21.28 -6.13
N TYR A 48 -6.28 21.72 -4.92
CA TYR A 48 -5.92 20.86 -3.82
C TYR A 48 -7.03 19.86 -3.45
N LYS A 49 -8.28 20.32 -3.33
CA LYS A 49 -9.41 19.47 -2.94
C LYS A 49 -9.84 18.49 -4.02
N GLY A 50 -9.63 18.84 -5.28
CA GLY A 50 -9.95 17.99 -6.41
C GLY A 50 -8.85 17.02 -6.79
N SER A 51 -7.61 17.31 -6.38
CA SER A 51 -6.45 16.49 -6.72
C SER A 51 -6.40 15.20 -5.92
N SER A 52 -6.12 14.10 -6.60
CA SER A 52 -6.07 12.77 -5.99
C SER A 52 -4.98 11.91 -6.59
N VAL A 53 -4.57 10.88 -5.86
CA VAL A 53 -3.68 9.82 -6.33
C VAL A 53 -4.48 8.54 -6.50
N SER A 54 -4.24 7.83 -7.59
CA SER A 54 -4.90 6.56 -7.92
C SER A 54 -4.04 5.76 -8.91
N ARG A 55 -4.45 4.53 -9.23
CA ARG A 55 -3.92 3.81 -10.39
C ARG A 55 -4.60 4.32 -11.67
N PRO A 56 -3.90 4.28 -12.83
CA PRO A 56 -4.48 4.70 -14.10
C PRO A 56 -5.82 4.03 -14.42
N GLU A 57 -5.91 2.73 -14.28
CA GLU A 57 -7.14 1.97 -14.58
C GLU A 57 -8.34 2.33 -13.67
N LEU A 58 -8.08 2.80 -12.45
CA LEU A 58 -9.13 3.19 -11.51
C LEU A 58 -9.59 4.63 -11.71
N MET A 59 -8.85 5.45 -12.45
CA MET A 59 -9.29 6.78 -12.84
C MET A 59 -10.27 6.76 -14.01
N GLU A 60 -10.12 5.80 -14.91
CA GLU A 60 -10.97 5.64 -16.10
C GLU A 60 -12.22 4.81 -15.81
N LYS A 61 -12.10 3.82 -14.93
CA LYS A 61 -13.17 2.87 -14.59
C LYS A 61 -13.13 2.59 -13.09
N ASP A 62 -14.27 2.75 -12.42
CA ASP A 62 -14.43 2.21 -11.08
C ASP A 62 -14.39 0.68 -11.17
N GLY A 63 -13.25 0.10 -10.84
CA GLY A 63 -13.03 -1.28 -11.15
C GLY A 63 -12.05 -2.01 -10.23
N ARG A 64 -11.71 -3.21 -10.67
CA ARG A 64 -10.77 -4.08 -9.99
C ARG A 64 -9.35 -3.70 -10.39
N ALA A 65 -8.47 -3.52 -9.41
CA ALA A 65 -7.06 -3.30 -9.66
C ALA A 65 -6.40 -4.61 -10.13
N SER A 66 -5.65 -4.52 -11.23
CA SER A 66 -4.95 -5.65 -11.84
C SER A 66 -3.50 -5.81 -11.38
N GLY A 67 -3.02 -4.92 -10.51
CA GLY A 67 -1.65 -4.94 -10.05
C GLY A 67 -1.43 -4.14 -8.77
N THR A 68 -0.18 -3.97 -8.40
CA THR A 68 0.24 -3.26 -7.18
C THR A 68 0.14 -1.74 -7.32
N PHE A 69 -0.05 -1.02 -6.22
CA PHE A 69 0.27 0.41 -6.17
C PHE A 69 1.77 0.63 -5.99
N ASP A 70 2.27 1.82 -6.35
CA ASP A 70 3.58 2.26 -5.93
C ASP A 70 3.65 2.41 -4.40
N ARG A 71 4.85 2.40 -3.84
CA ARG A 71 5.08 2.73 -2.43
C ARG A 71 4.91 4.23 -2.22
N LEU A 72 3.67 4.66 -2.11
CA LEU A 72 3.29 6.05 -2.07
C LEU A 72 3.59 6.70 -0.72
N TYR A 73 4.16 7.91 -0.74
CA TYR A 73 4.36 8.75 0.42
C TYR A 73 3.74 10.12 0.18
N LEU A 74 3.17 10.72 1.20
CA LEU A 74 2.52 12.01 1.11
C LEU A 74 2.73 12.82 2.38
N ARG A 75 2.86 14.12 2.22
CA ARG A 75 2.80 15.09 3.30
C ARG A 75 2.13 16.36 2.82
N GLU A 76 1.23 16.84 3.65
CA GLU A 76 0.66 18.16 3.59
C GLU A 76 1.21 18.99 4.74
N THR A 77 1.56 20.25 4.48
CA THR A 77 1.96 21.22 5.50
C THR A 77 1.50 22.61 5.11
N ASP A 78 1.08 23.38 6.11
CA ASP A 78 0.73 24.80 5.93
C ASP A 78 1.99 25.64 6.16
N ILE A 79 2.17 26.64 5.29
CA ILE A 79 3.26 27.62 5.41
C ILE A 79 2.67 29.03 5.26
N THR A 80 3.27 29.99 5.96
CA THR A 80 2.94 31.42 5.84
C THR A 80 4.14 32.16 5.28
N SER A 81 3.98 32.78 4.11
CA SER A 81 4.98 33.69 3.54
C SER A 81 4.76 35.12 4.03
N LYS A 82 5.82 35.77 4.49
CA LYS A 82 5.83 37.17 4.92
C LYS A 82 6.81 37.96 4.07
N VAL A 83 6.50 39.23 3.87
CA VAL A 83 7.39 40.14 3.11
C VAL A 83 8.79 40.17 3.72
N MET A 84 9.80 40.03 2.87
CA MET A 84 11.25 40.07 3.24
C MET A 84 11.66 39.06 4.32
N ASN A 85 10.93 37.93 4.43
CA ASN A 85 11.29 36.89 5.35
C ASN A 85 11.69 35.60 4.59
N GLU A 86 12.84 35.06 4.95
CA GLU A 86 13.28 33.75 4.52
C GLU A 86 12.96 32.75 5.63
N SER A 87 12.22 31.68 5.30
CA SER A 87 11.95 30.58 6.22
C SER A 87 12.45 29.28 5.62
N ARG A 88 12.81 28.33 6.48
CA ARG A 88 13.27 27.01 6.07
C ARG A 88 12.49 25.95 6.82
N ASP A 89 11.75 25.14 6.06
CA ASP A 89 10.94 24.05 6.57
C ASP A 89 11.39 22.70 6.02
N VAL A 90 11.27 21.66 6.85
CA VAL A 90 11.54 20.27 6.45
C VAL A 90 10.24 19.52 6.28
N VAL A 91 9.96 19.10 5.06
CA VAL A 91 8.77 18.28 4.76
C VAL A 91 9.13 16.81 4.92
N ARG A 92 8.60 16.17 5.96
CA ARG A 92 8.76 14.72 6.20
C ARG A 92 7.59 13.97 5.62
N LEU A 93 7.84 13.12 4.63
CA LEU A 93 6.83 12.30 3.98
C LEU A 93 6.38 11.14 4.87
N TYR A 94 5.11 10.77 4.77
CA TYR A 94 4.51 9.64 5.48
C TYR A 94 3.97 8.62 4.49
N SER A 95 4.11 7.35 4.82
CA SER A 95 3.61 6.25 4.01
C SER A 95 2.08 6.33 3.84
N GLN A 96 1.62 6.22 2.59
CA GLN A 96 0.21 6.16 2.19
C GLN A 96 -0.13 4.82 1.54
N HIS A 97 0.69 3.82 1.77
CA HIS A 97 0.48 2.46 1.29
C HIS A 97 0.57 1.44 2.43
N VAL A 98 0.04 0.27 2.17
CA VAL A 98 0.23 -0.94 2.98
C VAL A 98 0.76 -2.03 2.07
N LYS A 99 1.86 -2.67 2.46
CA LYS A 99 2.34 -3.87 1.79
C LYS A 99 1.52 -5.07 2.28
N ILE A 100 0.91 -5.80 1.37
CA ILE A 100 0.32 -7.10 1.64
C ILE A 100 1.38 -8.15 1.30
N HIS A 101 1.73 -8.97 2.27
CA HIS A 101 2.64 -10.10 2.10
C HIS A 101 1.87 -11.38 2.41
N ALA A 102 1.48 -12.11 1.37
CA ALA A 102 0.69 -13.32 1.49
C ALA A 102 1.50 -14.54 1.06
N VAL A 103 1.42 -15.61 1.83
CA VAL A 103 2.11 -16.87 1.56
C VAL A 103 1.14 -18.02 1.74
N VAL A 104 1.12 -18.95 0.78
CA VAL A 104 0.43 -20.25 0.89
C VAL A 104 1.49 -21.33 0.96
N LEU A 105 1.44 -22.15 1.98
CA LEU A 105 2.45 -23.18 2.25
C LEU A 105 1.81 -24.43 2.88
N SER A 106 2.57 -25.52 2.86
CA SER A 106 2.22 -26.75 3.58
C SER A 106 2.21 -26.52 5.10
N ASP A 107 1.31 -27.20 5.81
CA ASP A 107 1.36 -27.28 7.27
C ASP A 107 2.45 -28.27 7.76
N ASP A 108 2.93 -29.14 6.89
CA ASP A 108 4.05 -30.05 7.12
C ASP A 108 5.33 -29.53 6.45
N ASP A 109 6.20 -28.94 7.25
CA ASP A 109 7.46 -28.36 6.77
C ASP A 109 8.40 -29.43 6.14
N ASN A 110 8.30 -30.71 6.55
CA ASN A 110 9.12 -31.80 6.01
C ASN A 110 8.65 -32.25 4.61
N ASN A 111 7.44 -31.87 4.19
CA ASN A 111 6.84 -32.27 2.93
C ASN A 111 6.53 -31.09 2.01
N SER A 112 7.08 -29.91 2.31
CA SER A 112 6.75 -28.65 1.63
C SER A 112 7.01 -28.69 0.13
N GLN A 113 8.13 -29.25 -0.33
CA GLN A 113 8.43 -29.36 -1.77
C GLN A 113 7.50 -30.32 -2.50
N THR A 114 7.19 -31.47 -1.89
CA THR A 114 6.22 -32.43 -2.49
C THR A 114 4.84 -31.79 -2.57
N TRP A 115 4.41 -31.11 -1.51
CA TRP A 115 3.15 -30.38 -1.49
C TRP A 115 3.12 -29.29 -2.57
N PHE A 116 4.20 -28.52 -2.74
CA PHE A 116 4.32 -27.49 -3.76
C PHE A 116 4.17 -28.09 -5.16
N GLU A 117 4.89 -29.16 -5.50
CA GLU A 117 4.81 -29.82 -6.79
C GLU A 117 3.38 -30.35 -7.11
N GLN A 118 2.67 -30.84 -6.10
CA GLN A 118 1.29 -31.28 -6.25
C GLN A 118 0.31 -30.12 -6.46
N ASN A 119 0.64 -28.91 -6.04
CA ASN A 119 -0.22 -27.74 -6.08
C ASN A 119 0.24 -26.64 -7.07
N LYS A 120 1.31 -26.85 -7.83
CA LYS A 120 1.84 -25.80 -8.73
C LYS A 120 0.84 -25.33 -9.80
N GLU A 121 -0.12 -26.16 -10.17
CA GLU A 121 -1.20 -25.81 -11.10
C GLU A 121 -2.53 -25.47 -10.37
N ALA A 122 -2.49 -25.31 -9.06
CA ALA A 122 -3.69 -25.10 -8.26
C ALA A 122 -4.36 -23.73 -8.51
N GLY A 123 -3.63 -22.78 -9.13
CA GLY A 123 -4.15 -21.45 -9.46
C GLY A 123 -4.59 -20.66 -8.25
N PHE A 124 -3.74 -20.62 -7.21
CA PHE A 124 -4.01 -19.80 -6.02
C PHE A 124 -4.08 -18.32 -6.38
N ARG A 125 -5.11 -17.66 -5.89
CA ARG A 125 -5.32 -16.20 -6.02
C ARG A 125 -5.77 -15.62 -4.69
N LEU A 126 -5.48 -14.35 -4.48
CA LEU A 126 -5.97 -13.58 -3.35
C LEU A 126 -6.89 -12.49 -3.88
N THR A 127 -8.12 -12.45 -3.38
CA THR A 127 -9.01 -11.32 -3.58
C THR A 127 -9.08 -10.48 -2.32
N MET A 128 -9.05 -9.16 -2.48
CA MET A 128 -9.21 -8.21 -1.40
C MET A 128 -10.23 -7.16 -1.83
N GLU A 129 -11.30 -6.97 -1.06
CA GLU A 129 -12.45 -6.14 -1.39
C GLU A 129 -12.60 -4.96 -0.43
N SER A 130 -13.39 -3.96 -0.86
CA SER A 130 -13.73 -2.76 -0.10
C SER A 130 -12.55 -1.84 0.19
N LEU A 131 -11.55 -1.84 -0.69
CA LEU A 131 -10.42 -0.92 -0.63
C LEU A 131 -10.76 0.41 -1.29
N SER A 132 -10.13 1.48 -0.84
CA SER A 132 -10.25 2.79 -1.49
C SER A 132 -9.57 2.78 -2.85
N ALA A 133 -10.27 3.26 -3.88
CA ALA A 133 -9.75 3.36 -5.25
C ALA A 133 -8.79 4.55 -5.42
N ARG A 134 -8.94 5.59 -4.62
CA ARG A 134 -8.15 6.82 -4.68
C ARG A 134 -8.01 7.49 -3.32
N PHE A 135 -6.98 8.30 -3.22
CA PHE A 135 -6.68 9.12 -2.05
C PHE A 135 -6.56 10.58 -2.49
N TYR A 136 -7.43 11.46 -1.98
CA TYR A 136 -7.34 12.89 -2.23
C TYR A 136 -6.16 13.50 -1.46
N LEU A 137 -5.50 14.50 -2.07
CA LEU A 137 -4.39 15.20 -1.40
C LEU A 137 -4.83 15.87 -0.10
N SER A 138 -6.13 16.14 0.06
CA SER A 138 -6.77 16.60 1.31
C SER A 138 -6.92 15.52 2.39
N GLY A 139 -6.40 14.33 2.19
CA GLY A 139 -6.46 13.24 3.17
C GLY A 139 -7.71 12.36 3.10
N GLN A 140 -8.67 12.68 2.23
CA GLN A 140 -9.88 11.88 2.08
C GLN A 140 -9.64 10.68 1.15
N ARG A 141 -10.28 9.55 1.46
CA ARG A 141 -10.33 8.37 0.61
C ARG A 141 -11.66 8.34 -0.13
N ALA A 142 -11.67 7.84 -1.36
CA ALA A 142 -12.87 7.76 -2.17
C ALA A 142 -12.82 6.62 -3.18
N GLY A 143 -14.02 6.27 -3.66
CA GLY A 143 -14.22 5.14 -4.54
C GLY A 143 -14.00 3.81 -3.81
N GLU A 144 -14.44 2.74 -4.43
CA GLU A 144 -14.24 1.39 -3.94
C GLU A 144 -13.57 0.58 -5.05
N THR A 145 -12.60 -0.24 -4.65
CA THR A 145 -11.90 -1.16 -5.55
C THR A 145 -11.66 -2.50 -4.89
N SER A 146 -11.31 -3.47 -5.71
CA SER A 146 -10.86 -4.78 -5.25
C SER A 146 -9.59 -5.19 -5.99
N PHE A 147 -8.81 -6.05 -5.37
CA PHE A 147 -7.70 -6.77 -6.01
C PHE A 147 -8.09 -8.23 -6.23
N ASP A 148 -7.55 -8.81 -7.29
CA ASP A 148 -7.66 -10.24 -7.59
C ASP A 148 -6.34 -10.65 -8.26
N LEU A 149 -5.39 -11.09 -7.43
CA LEU A 149 -4.01 -11.28 -7.84
C LEU A 149 -3.58 -12.73 -7.66
N PRO A 150 -2.87 -13.31 -8.65
CA PRO A 150 -2.34 -14.65 -8.55
C PRO A 150 -1.12 -14.71 -7.65
N PHE A 151 -0.96 -15.83 -6.96
CA PHE A 151 0.29 -16.18 -6.30
C PHE A 151 1.31 -16.69 -7.33
N ILE A 152 2.58 -16.47 -7.05
CA ILE A 152 3.71 -17.01 -7.81
C ILE A 152 4.49 -18.00 -6.96
N ALA A 153 5.29 -18.84 -7.60
CA ALA A 153 6.21 -19.73 -6.90
C ALA A 153 7.23 -18.92 -6.10
N GLY A 154 7.48 -19.31 -4.86
CA GLY A 154 8.59 -18.80 -4.06
C GLY A 154 9.93 -19.33 -4.59
N GLU A 155 11.03 -18.68 -4.20
CA GLU A 155 12.38 -18.99 -4.72
C GLU A 155 12.81 -20.43 -4.47
N GLU A 156 12.42 -21.04 -3.35
CA GLU A 156 12.77 -22.40 -2.97
C GLU A 156 11.82 -23.47 -3.51
N ASN A 157 10.78 -23.08 -4.27
CA ASN A 157 9.72 -23.97 -4.78
C ASN A 157 9.09 -24.84 -3.66
N ASP A 158 8.84 -24.24 -2.51
CA ASP A 158 8.24 -24.88 -1.34
C ASP A 158 6.94 -24.19 -0.89
N ARG A 159 6.63 -23.05 -1.50
CA ARG A 159 5.50 -22.17 -1.17
C ARG A 159 5.07 -21.32 -2.36
N PHE A 160 3.91 -20.70 -2.24
CA PHE A 160 3.44 -19.68 -3.17
C PHE A 160 3.44 -18.33 -2.43
N VAL A 161 3.89 -17.28 -3.13
CA VAL A 161 4.05 -15.94 -2.55
C VAL A 161 3.31 -14.91 -3.39
N LEU A 162 2.75 -13.92 -2.72
CA LEU A 162 2.15 -12.75 -3.35
C LEU A 162 2.50 -11.51 -2.53
N ASP A 163 3.20 -10.58 -3.15
CA ASP A 163 3.52 -9.27 -2.61
C ASP A 163 2.88 -8.17 -3.45
N PHE A 164 2.14 -7.29 -2.83
CA PHE A 164 1.60 -6.10 -3.49
C PHE A 164 1.33 -4.98 -2.50
N ASN A 165 1.19 -3.77 -3.01
CA ASN A 165 0.82 -2.61 -2.20
C ASN A 165 -0.60 -2.18 -2.51
N THR A 166 -1.31 -1.75 -1.47
CA THR A 166 -2.61 -1.08 -1.57
C THR A 166 -2.48 0.37 -1.09
N LEU A 167 -3.46 1.21 -1.37
CA LEU A 167 -3.59 2.45 -0.62
C LEU A 167 -3.84 2.13 0.85
N ARG A 168 -3.33 2.98 1.75
CA ARG A 168 -3.44 2.76 3.18
C ARG A 168 -4.90 2.74 3.62
N PHE A 169 -5.21 1.79 4.46
CA PHE A 169 -6.49 1.63 5.17
C PHE A 169 -6.24 1.69 6.68
N ASP A 170 -7.29 1.68 7.49
CA ASP A 170 -7.18 1.71 8.94
C ASP A 170 -7.39 0.31 9.54
N ASP A 171 -6.88 0.08 10.75
CA ASP A 171 -6.97 -1.20 11.46
C ASP A 171 -8.41 -1.69 11.64
N LYS A 172 -9.39 -0.79 11.54
CA LYS A 172 -10.82 -1.07 11.74
C LYS A 172 -11.64 -1.08 10.46
N ASP A 173 -11.01 -0.84 9.30
CA ASP A 173 -11.74 -0.85 8.03
C ASP A 173 -12.30 -2.26 7.75
N PRO A 174 -13.56 -2.36 7.28
CA PRO A 174 -14.25 -3.65 7.11
C PRO A 174 -13.82 -4.39 5.84
N LEU A 175 -12.51 -4.58 5.69
CA LEU A 175 -11.94 -5.22 4.51
C LEU A 175 -12.05 -6.74 4.62
N MET A 176 -12.30 -7.38 3.48
CA MET A 176 -12.40 -8.83 3.37
C MET A 176 -11.35 -9.35 2.40
N ILE A 177 -10.61 -10.35 2.83
CA ILE A 177 -9.65 -11.09 2.02
C ILE A 177 -10.17 -12.51 1.81
N ARG A 178 -10.07 -13.03 0.58
CA ARG A 178 -10.34 -14.44 0.30
C ARG A 178 -9.13 -15.07 -0.38
N LEU A 179 -8.74 -16.23 0.11
CA LEU A 179 -7.84 -17.12 -0.62
C LEU A 179 -8.70 -18.00 -1.52
N MET A 180 -8.37 -18.00 -2.80
CA MET A 180 -9.03 -18.74 -3.85
C MET A 180 -8.13 -19.83 -4.42
N GLN A 181 -8.73 -20.94 -4.81
CA GLN A 181 -8.09 -21.97 -5.66
C GLN A 181 -9.02 -22.21 -6.86
N GLY A 182 -8.61 -21.73 -8.04
CA GLY A 182 -9.53 -21.60 -9.14
C GLY A 182 -10.73 -20.73 -8.75
N ASP A 183 -11.95 -21.27 -8.88
CA ASP A 183 -13.19 -20.57 -8.49
C ASP A 183 -13.66 -20.89 -7.05
N LYS A 184 -12.94 -21.77 -6.36
CA LYS A 184 -13.29 -22.18 -4.99
C LYS A 184 -12.68 -21.22 -3.96
N VAL A 185 -13.52 -20.71 -3.05
CA VAL A 185 -13.06 -20.00 -1.85
C VAL A 185 -12.54 -21.01 -0.85
N LEU A 186 -11.27 -20.94 -0.50
CA LEU A 186 -10.65 -21.79 0.53
C LEU A 186 -10.78 -21.18 1.92
N CYS A 187 -10.60 -19.85 2.01
CA CYS A 187 -10.61 -19.14 3.29
C CYS A 187 -11.09 -17.70 3.08
N THR A 188 -11.81 -17.17 4.07
CA THR A 188 -12.22 -15.78 4.14
C THR A 188 -11.71 -15.16 5.44
N VAL A 189 -11.07 -14.00 5.35
CA VAL A 189 -10.45 -13.28 6.47
C VAL A 189 -11.09 -11.90 6.58
N ASN A 190 -11.65 -11.60 7.74
CA ASN A 190 -11.99 -10.22 8.11
C ASN A 190 -10.70 -9.55 8.61
N VAL A 191 -10.21 -8.55 7.89
CA VAL A 191 -8.91 -7.91 8.15
C VAL A 191 -8.89 -7.22 9.51
N ALA A 192 -9.95 -6.50 9.88
CA ALA A 192 -10.02 -5.82 11.17
C ALA A 192 -9.96 -6.81 12.35
N GLN A 193 -10.68 -7.94 12.24
CA GLN A 193 -10.63 -8.99 13.26
C GLN A 193 -9.26 -9.67 13.33
N TYR A 194 -8.63 -9.89 12.17
CA TYR A 194 -7.30 -10.46 12.09
C TYR A 194 -6.25 -9.56 12.74
N ILE A 195 -6.25 -8.26 12.44
CA ILE A 195 -5.36 -7.28 13.08
C ILE A 195 -5.59 -7.25 14.60
N ALA A 196 -6.84 -7.27 15.04
CA ALA A 196 -7.19 -7.24 16.46
C ALA A 196 -6.70 -8.48 17.24
N GLN A 197 -6.47 -9.62 16.58
CA GLN A 197 -5.87 -10.81 17.19
C GLN A 197 -4.35 -10.69 17.37
N TYR A 198 -3.68 -9.81 16.58
CA TYR A 198 -2.23 -9.68 16.54
C TYR A 198 -1.76 -8.22 16.68
N PRO A 199 -2.22 -7.48 17.71
CA PRO A 199 -2.01 -6.02 17.83
C PRO A 199 -0.54 -5.63 18.03
N GLU A 200 0.30 -6.55 18.48
CA GLU A 200 1.74 -6.32 18.65
C GLU A 200 2.55 -6.55 17.36
N GLN A 201 2.02 -7.39 16.46
CA GLN A 201 2.68 -7.78 15.22
C GLN A 201 2.19 -6.98 14.01
N ILE A 202 0.93 -6.55 14.02
CA ILE A 202 0.31 -5.86 12.89
C ILE A 202 -0.23 -4.50 13.36
N ARG A 203 0.27 -3.44 12.72
CA ARG A 203 -0.21 -2.09 12.96
C ARG A 203 -0.25 -1.33 11.63
N ILE A 204 -1.44 -1.16 11.11
CA ILE A 204 -1.65 -0.49 9.81
C ILE A 204 -1.83 1.01 10.01
N THR A 205 -2.66 1.41 10.98
CA THR A 205 -2.87 2.83 11.30
C THR A 205 -1.59 3.48 11.79
N GLY A 206 -1.18 4.57 11.15
CA GLY A 206 0.03 5.31 11.54
C GLY A 206 0.70 6.05 10.39
N ARG A 207 1.95 6.48 10.60
CA ARG A 207 2.72 7.27 9.64
C ARG A 207 3.87 6.50 9.00
N GLN A 208 4.28 5.40 9.61
CA GLN A 208 5.37 4.53 9.13
C GLN A 208 4.86 3.56 8.07
N GLU A 209 5.76 2.88 7.40
CA GLU A 209 5.41 1.77 6.53
C GLU A 209 4.69 0.68 7.32
N ALA A 210 3.72 0.06 6.70
CA ALA A 210 2.93 -1.00 7.30
C ALA A 210 2.92 -2.23 6.39
N VAL A 211 2.96 -3.39 7.02
CA VAL A 211 2.85 -4.69 6.34
C VAL A 211 1.69 -5.46 6.96
N LEU A 212 0.83 -6.03 6.13
CA LEU A 212 -0.15 -7.02 6.52
C LEU A 212 0.35 -8.40 6.10
N PRO A 213 0.91 -9.21 7.02
CA PRO A 213 1.37 -10.55 6.73
C PRO A 213 0.21 -11.55 6.82
N LEU A 214 0.10 -12.44 5.83
CA LEU A 214 -0.95 -13.45 5.71
C LEU A 214 -0.30 -14.80 5.40
N PHE A 215 -0.19 -15.69 6.37
CA PHE A 215 0.36 -17.03 6.16
C PHE A 215 -0.77 -18.08 6.19
N PHE A 216 -1.11 -18.60 5.02
CA PHE A 216 -2.11 -19.65 4.84
C PHE A 216 -1.41 -21.00 4.86
N ARG A 217 -1.60 -21.77 5.95
CA ARG A 217 -1.07 -23.11 6.08
C ARG A 217 -2.13 -24.12 5.69
N GLN A 218 -1.83 -24.92 4.70
CA GLN A 218 -2.73 -25.92 4.15
C GLN A 218 -2.25 -27.33 4.53
N ASN A 219 -3.14 -28.13 5.09
CA ASN A 219 -3.01 -29.57 5.18
C ASN A 219 -4.16 -30.26 4.43
N PRO A 220 -4.14 -31.60 4.22
CA PRO A 220 -5.19 -32.30 3.47
C PRO A 220 -6.60 -32.13 4.07
N LEU A 221 -6.73 -31.77 5.33
CA LEU A 221 -8.00 -31.75 6.06
C LEU A 221 -8.43 -30.34 6.48
N SER A 222 -7.50 -29.36 6.51
CA SER A 222 -7.78 -28.01 7.03
C SER A 222 -6.91 -26.94 6.37
N LEU A 223 -7.37 -25.70 6.49
CA LEU A 223 -6.62 -24.51 6.19
C LEU A 223 -6.61 -23.61 7.42
N SER A 224 -5.44 -23.17 7.85
CA SER A 224 -5.28 -22.20 8.92
C SER A 224 -4.62 -20.92 8.42
N ILE A 225 -4.87 -19.81 9.08
CA ILE A 225 -4.18 -18.55 8.85
C ILE A 225 -3.42 -18.15 10.11
N SER A 226 -2.21 -17.66 9.93
CA SER A 226 -1.37 -17.21 11.05
C SER A 226 -0.52 -16.01 10.67
N VAL A 227 0.00 -15.32 11.68
CA VAL A 227 1.13 -14.40 11.56
C VAL A 227 2.36 -15.18 11.99
N LYS A 228 3.34 -15.37 11.11
CA LYS A 228 4.65 -15.80 11.57
C LYS A 228 5.26 -14.68 12.41
N PRO A 229 5.85 -14.97 13.60
CA PRO A 229 6.74 -14.02 14.21
C PRO A 229 7.83 -13.68 13.19
N TRP A 230 8.17 -12.40 13.07
CA TRP A 230 9.14 -11.87 12.13
C TRP A 230 10.45 -12.67 12.18
N GLU A 231 10.69 -13.52 11.23
CA GLU A 231 12.03 -13.71 10.71
C GLU A 231 12.26 -12.48 9.86
N ALA A 232 13.22 -11.67 10.25
CA ALA A 232 13.47 -10.36 9.71
C ALA A 232 13.36 -10.34 8.18
N VAL A 233 12.29 -9.79 7.66
CA VAL A 233 12.35 -9.22 6.33
C VAL A 233 13.29 -8.04 6.50
N ASP A 234 14.48 -8.10 5.91
CA ASP A 234 15.43 -7.01 5.89
C ASP A 234 14.73 -5.77 5.33
N VAL A 235 14.16 -5.00 6.23
CA VAL A 235 13.88 -3.60 5.97
C VAL A 235 15.25 -2.97 5.98
N VAL A 236 15.83 -2.79 4.80
CA VAL A 236 17.04 -2.00 4.64
C VAL A 236 16.68 -0.61 5.19
N PRO A 237 17.19 -0.23 6.36
CA PRO A 237 16.95 1.11 6.86
C PRO A 237 17.59 2.05 5.84
N ILE A 238 16.84 3.04 5.41
CA ILE A 238 17.43 4.22 4.78
C ILE A 238 18.24 4.85 5.90
N THR A 239 19.53 4.54 5.96
CA THR A 239 20.46 5.19 6.87
C THR A 239 20.52 6.67 6.51
N ASP A 240 20.31 7.49 7.53
CA ASP A 240 20.42 8.96 7.55
C ASP A 240 21.74 9.47 6.93
#